data_d0f1e1a77197e7b2d6d67b76921389cc
#
_entry.id   d0f1e1a77197e7b2d6d67b76921389cc
#
_cell.length_a   1.000
_cell.length_b   1.000
_cell.length_c   1.000
_cell.angle_alpha   90.00
_cell.angle_beta   90.00
_cell.angle_gamma   90.00
#
_symmetry.space_group_name_H-M   'P 1'
#
loop_
_entity.id
_entity.type
_entity.pdbx_description
1 polymer ?
#
loop_
_entity_poly.entity_id
_entity_poly.type
_entity_poly.pdbx_seq_one_letter_code
_entity_poly.pdbx_strand_id
1 'polypeptide(L)'
;MWARQGAVPYQDGAGHEVLIGMDTRESGPWLAAQVAGGLSRVHVGARFAGITTTPGVAYLTRTGLFAAGVMISASHNPYYDNGLKVISQSGYKLADAVELELEQLMAEWLSKNEEATEKPLTVDRTLDHLYTNYLAETVSGPFSFHLVIDCANGSATEIAPALFGRLGARVDWIGSAPDGRNINLDCGSLHLENLRQRVLETRADLGIAFDGDADRALFVSGSGKVVDGDAVLFLAGSSLKRADKLPSNTVIATVMSNLGLQKALEAHGIEMVRTPVGDKYVLEEMLKRGAVLGGEQSGHVIFSEYATTGDGLLTAVRLLEIVRDSGQTLDELVDEIKNYPQKLVNVRVKHRRPLAELDSVQAEIQAAEREFGSSGRVVVRFSGTEPLARVMIEGPTHQEVDKWTGRIAEAIRAELGAVG
;
A
#
# COMPACT_ATOMS: atom_id res chain seq x y z
N MET A 1 5.42 -12.85 26.60
CA MET A 1 4.94 -13.46 25.37
C MET A 1 5.81 -13.10 24.17
N TRP A 2 6.12 -11.86 23.93
CA TRP A 2 6.91 -11.33 22.80
C TRP A 2 8.36 -11.87 22.72
N ALA A 3 8.96 -12.27 23.83
CA ALA A 3 10.35 -12.73 23.89
C ALA A 3 10.59 -14.18 23.42
N ARG A 4 9.57 -14.94 23.01
CA ARG A 4 9.71 -16.38 22.71
C ARG A 4 9.82 -16.76 21.23
N GLN A 5 9.67 -15.83 20.26
CA GLN A 5 9.55 -16.19 18.85
C GLN A 5 10.58 -15.54 17.91
N GLY A 6 11.84 -15.44 18.30
CA GLY A 6 12.90 -15.08 17.33
C GLY A 6 12.82 -13.68 16.68
N ALA A 7 11.86 -12.85 17.10
CA ALA A 7 11.92 -11.42 16.84
C ALA A 7 13.16 -10.84 17.52
N VAL A 8 13.79 -9.87 16.90
CA VAL A 8 14.94 -9.12 17.40
C VAL A 8 14.91 -9.07 18.93
N PRO A 9 16.00 -9.42 19.63
CA PRO A 9 16.02 -9.47 21.08
C PRO A 9 15.44 -8.16 21.61
N TYR A 10 14.50 -8.25 22.56
CA TYR A 10 14.01 -7.13 23.35
C TYR A 10 15.22 -6.30 23.78
N GLN A 11 15.40 -5.10 23.24
CA GLN A 11 16.48 -4.24 23.68
C GLN A 11 16.18 -3.82 25.12
N ASP A 12 17.05 -4.17 26.05
CA ASP A 12 17.01 -3.67 27.43
C ASP A 12 16.95 -2.15 27.37
N GLY A 13 15.79 -1.59 27.76
CA GLY A 13 15.50 -0.15 27.66
C GLY A 13 14.32 0.23 26.77
N ALA A 14 13.71 -0.72 26.03
CA ALA A 14 12.44 -0.47 25.37
C ALA A 14 11.37 -0.14 26.43
N GLY A 15 10.70 1.01 26.27
CA GLY A 15 9.69 1.48 27.21
C GLY A 15 8.54 0.51 27.34
N HIS A 16 7.87 0.51 28.48
CA HIS A 16 6.62 -0.23 28.73
C HIS A 16 5.42 0.48 28.08
N GLU A 17 5.62 1.17 26.96
CA GLU A 17 4.59 1.96 26.29
C GLU A 17 4.27 1.38 24.91
N VAL A 18 2.98 1.46 24.53
CA VAL A 18 2.49 1.19 23.19
C VAL A 18 2.17 2.52 22.53
N LEU A 19 2.68 2.71 21.32
CA LEU A 19 2.32 3.86 20.49
C LEU A 19 0.95 3.63 19.87
N ILE A 20 0.07 4.64 19.90
CA ILE A 20 -1.24 4.61 19.25
C ILE A 20 -1.31 5.76 18.24
N GLY A 21 -1.64 5.44 17.00
CA GLY A 21 -1.96 6.39 15.94
C GLY A 21 -3.32 6.09 15.35
N MET A 22 -3.94 7.07 14.69
CA MET A 22 -5.22 6.89 13.99
C MET A 22 -5.27 7.71 12.71
N ASP A 23 -6.19 7.36 11.81
CA ASP A 23 -6.60 8.21 10.71
C ASP A 23 -7.70 9.21 11.15
N THR A 24 -8.34 9.85 10.20
CA THR A 24 -9.30 10.93 10.45
C THR A 24 -10.74 10.47 10.73
N ARG A 25 -11.02 9.16 10.78
CA ARG A 25 -12.38 8.61 11.00
C ARG A 25 -12.94 9.02 12.34
N GLU A 26 -14.24 9.37 12.39
CA GLU A 26 -14.92 9.80 13.63
C GLU A 26 -14.87 8.76 14.76
N SER A 27 -14.76 7.46 14.44
CA SER A 27 -14.62 6.38 15.41
C SER A 27 -13.22 6.25 16.02
N GLY A 28 -12.21 6.88 15.41
CA GLY A 28 -10.80 6.78 15.81
C GLY A 28 -10.53 7.14 17.26
N PRO A 29 -10.96 8.32 17.75
CA PRO A 29 -10.69 8.74 19.13
C PRO A 29 -11.28 7.79 20.18
N TRP A 30 -12.50 7.29 19.93
CA TRP A 30 -13.13 6.32 20.83
C TRP A 30 -12.36 5.00 20.85
N LEU A 31 -11.99 4.44 19.68
CA LEU A 31 -11.20 3.22 19.60
C LEU A 31 -9.83 3.38 20.28
N ALA A 32 -9.17 4.53 20.11
CA ALA A 32 -7.90 4.82 20.78
C ALA A 32 -8.04 4.80 22.32
N ALA A 33 -9.11 5.39 22.87
CA ALA A 33 -9.40 5.39 24.30
C ALA A 33 -9.66 3.96 24.84
N GLN A 34 -10.33 3.10 24.06
CA GLN A 34 -10.55 1.70 24.39
C GLN A 34 -9.24 0.90 24.41
N VAL A 35 -8.37 1.08 23.39
CA VAL A 35 -7.05 0.44 23.35
C VAL A 35 -6.22 0.86 24.57
N ALA A 36 -6.17 2.16 24.88
CA ALA A 36 -5.43 2.68 26.03
C ALA A 36 -6.00 2.17 27.37
N GLY A 37 -7.33 2.03 27.46
CA GLY A 37 -8.01 1.44 28.60
C GLY A 37 -7.60 -0.02 28.83
N GLY A 38 -7.61 -0.82 27.78
CA GLY A 38 -7.15 -2.22 27.81
C GLY A 38 -5.68 -2.36 28.24
N LEU A 39 -4.79 -1.54 27.67
CA LEU A 39 -3.38 -1.50 28.05
C LEU A 39 -3.18 -1.14 29.53
N SER A 40 -3.94 -0.17 30.04
CA SER A 40 -3.81 0.26 31.42
C SER A 40 -4.20 -0.81 32.44
N ARG A 41 -5.11 -1.73 32.10
CA ARG A 41 -5.50 -2.87 32.94
C ARG A 41 -4.35 -3.87 33.18
N VAL A 42 -3.41 -3.92 32.27
CA VAL A 42 -2.20 -4.75 32.36
C VAL A 42 -0.95 -3.96 32.67
N HIS A 43 -1.12 -2.73 33.18
CA HIS A 43 -0.05 -1.80 33.57
C HIS A 43 0.92 -1.43 32.42
N VAL A 44 0.42 -1.43 31.17
CA VAL A 44 1.15 -0.95 30.01
C VAL A 44 0.76 0.50 29.71
N GLY A 45 1.75 1.36 29.51
CA GLY A 45 1.54 2.75 29.11
C GLY A 45 1.07 2.86 27.66
N ALA A 46 0.33 3.92 27.36
CA ALA A 46 -0.04 4.29 26.00
C ALA A 46 0.44 5.70 25.70
N ARG A 47 1.10 5.88 24.55
CA ARG A 47 1.48 7.17 24.02
C ARG A 47 0.73 7.42 22.72
N PHE A 48 0.12 8.58 22.59
CA PHE A 48 -0.84 8.86 21.51
C PHE A 48 -0.28 9.89 20.53
N ALA A 49 -0.05 9.47 19.29
CA ALA A 49 0.40 10.34 18.22
C ALA A 49 -0.74 11.20 17.63
N GLY A 50 -2.00 10.87 17.92
CA GLY A 50 -3.12 11.53 17.26
C GLY A 50 -3.33 11.01 15.83
N ILE A 51 -3.69 11.95 14.91
CA ILE A 51 -3.81 11.64 13.49
C ILE A 51 -2.41 11.53 12.90
N THR A 52 -2.05 10.35 12.43
CA THR A 52 -0.77 10.05 11.79
C THR A 52 -0.92 8.91 10.79
N THR A 53 0.11 8.65 9.97
CA THR A 53 0.06 7.64 8.92
C THR A 53 0.44 6.24 9.45
N THR A 54 0.00 5.18 8.76
CA THR A 54 0.43 3.81 9.08
C THR A 54 1.96 3.68 9.06
N PRO A 55 2.69 4.15 8.01
CA PRO A 55 4.15 4.11 8.03
C PRO A 55 4.77 5.03 9.10
N GLY A 56 4.10 6.13 9.47
CA GLY A 56 4.52 6.97 10.60
C GLY A 56 4.50 6.21 11.92
N VAL A 57 3.43 5.45 12.20
CA VAL A 57 3.37 4.57 13.38
C VAL A 57 4.47 3.51 13.33
N ALA A 58 4.71 2.90 12.16
CA ALA A 58 5.77 1.90 12.01
C ALA A 58 7.17 2.48 12.28
N TYR A 59 7.46 3.65 11.71
CA TYR A 59 8.72 4.36 11.93
C TYR A 59 8.92 4.74 13.41
N LEU A 60 7.94 5.39 14.02
CA LEU A 60 8.01 5.85 15.41
C LEU A 60 8.10 4.68 16.38
N THR A 61 7.42 3.57 16.11
CA THR A 61 7.49 2.37 16.95
C THR A 61 8.90 1.81 17.01
N ARG A 62 9.56 1.66 15.85
CA ARG A 62 10.93 1.08 15.81
C ARG A 62 12.01 2.01 16.32
N THR A 63 11.82 3.34 16.22
CA THR A 63 12.84 4.34 16.59
C THR A 63 12.62 4.94 17.98
N GLY A 64 11.37 4.97 18.44
CA GLY A 64 10.99 5.55 19.73
C GLY A 64 11.05 4.58 20.91
N LEU A 65 11.57 3.37 20.72
CA LEU A 65 11.70 2.33 21.77
C LEU A 65 10.36 1.90 22.37
N PHE A 66 9.28 1.94 21.59
CA PHE A 66 7.98 1.42 22.00
C PHE A 66 7.94 -0.11 21.97
N ALA A 67 7.19 -0.72 22.87
CA ALA A 67 6.98 -2.17 22.89
C ALA A 67 6.21 -2.66 21.66
N ALA A 68 5.28 -1.85 21.16
CA ALA A 68 4.49 -2.07 19.96
C ALA A 68 3.88 -0.75 19.46
N GLY A 69 3.37 -0.76 18.24
CA GLY A 69 2.51 0.29 17.68
C GLY A 69 1.12 -0.24 17.36
N VAL A 70 0.11 0.60 17.51
CA VAL A 70 -1.27 0.33 17.06
C VAL A 70 -1.70 1.46 16.16
N MET A 71 -2.01 1.14 14.90
CA MET A 71 -2.64 2.05 13.97
C MET A 71 -4.13 1.73 13.85
N ILE A 72 -4.96 2.75 14.05
CA ILE A 72 -6.43 2.68 13.96
C ILE A 72 -6.82 3.25 12.61
N SER A 73 -7.06 2.38 11.64
CA SER A 73 -7.43 2.74 10.27
C SER A 73 -7.94 1.53 9.50
N ALA A 74 -8.86 1.78 8.57
CA ALA A 74 -9.26 0.84 7.54
C ALA A 74 -8.76 1.24 6.14
N SER A 75 -7.63 1.98 6.07
CA SER A 75 -6.95 2.40 4.85
C SER A 75 -7.93 3.08 3.86
N HIS A 76 -8.13 2.50 2.68
CA HIS A 76 -8.93 3.04 1.60
C HIS A 76 -10.45 2.78 1.72
N ASN A 77 -10.90 2.11 2.77
CA ASN A 77 -12.33 1.83 2.99
C ASN A 77 -13.11 3.11 3.34
N PRO A 78 -14.46 3.12 3.17
CA PRO A 78 -15.31 4.21 3.63
C PRO A 78 -15.21 4.47 5.13
N TYR A 79 -15.66 5.65 5.58
CA TYR A 79 -15.49 6.12 6.97
C TYR A 79 -16.13 5.24 8.03
N TYR A 80 -17.19 4.51 7.71
CA TYR A 80 -17.94 3.65 8.64
C TYR A 80 -17.23 2.32 8.94
N ASP A 81 -16.24 1.93 8.13
CA ASP A 81 -15.32 0.85 8.44
C ASP A 81 -14.16 1.38 9.29
N ASN A 82 -13.65 0.57 10.18
CA ASN A 82 -12.40 0.85 10.87
C ASN A 82 -11.68 -0.46 11.22
N GLY A 83 -10.40 -0.39 11.58
CA GLY A 83 -9.58 -1.54 11.90
C GLY A 83 -8.41 -1.20 12.82
N LEU A 84 -7.82 -2.24 13.38
CA LEU A 84 -6.63 -2.15 14.21
C LEU A 84 -5.49 -2.89 13.51
N LYS A 85 -4.40 -2.20 13.22
CA LYS A 85 -3.16 -2.79 12.70
C LYS A 85 -2.14 -2.77 13.83
N VAL A 86 -1.69 -3.94 14.27
CA VAL A 86 -0.65 -4.05 15.30
C VAL A 86 0.71 -4.16 14.64
N ILE A 87 1.64 -3.31 15.09
CA ILE A 87 2.99 -3.20 14.59
C ILE A 87 3.95 -3.63 15.69
N SER A 88 4.85 -4.54 15.37
CA SER A 88 5.88 -5.01 16.31
C SER A 88 6.89 -3.91 16.65
N GLN A 89 7.65 -4.09 17.71
CA GLN A 89 8.75 -3.19 18.10
C GLN A 89 9.74 -2.92 16.96
N SER A 90 9.94 -3.86 16.06
CA SER A 90 10.81 -3.71 14.89
C SER A 90 10.21 -2.88 13.75
N GLY A 91 8.96 -2.40 13.90
CA GLY A 91 8.26 -1.62 12.87
C GLY A 91 7.58 -2.45 11.78
N TYR A 92 7.61 -3.77 11.88
CA TYR A 92 6.91 -4.67 10.95
C TYR A 92 5.51 -5.02 11.45
N LYS A 93 4.60 -5.35 10.54
CA LYS A 93 3.34 -6.00 10.89
C LYS A 93 3.60 -7.31 11.61
N LEU A 94 2.63 -7.77 12.41
CA LEU A 94 2.77 -9.05 13.12
C LEU A 94 2.82 -10.22 12.14
N ALA A 95 3.52 -11.28 12.54
CA ALA A 95 3.45 -12.55 11.83
C ALA A 95 2.08 -13.21 12.03
N ASP A 96 1.58 -13.95 11.03
CA ASP A 96 0.26 -14.62 11.06
C ASP A 96 0.02 -15.45 12.30
N ALA A 97 1.04 -16.19 12.76
CA ALA A 97 0.93 -17.01 13.95
C ALA A 97 0.62 -16.17 15.21
N VAL A 98 1.15 -14.94 15.28
CA VAL A 98 0.90 -14.01 16.38
C VAL A 98 -0.46 -13.35 16.23
N GLU A 99 -0.87 -13.03 15.00
CA GLU A 99 -2.22 -12.50 14.73
C GLU A 99 -3.31 -13.50 15.12
N LEU A 100 -3.16 -14.78 14.73
CA LEU A 100 -4.07 -15.85 15.12
C LEU A 100 -4.15 -16.04 16.63
N GLU A 101 -3.01 -15.95 17.34
CA GLU A 101 -2.99 -16.04 18.80
C GLU A 101 -3.73 -14.85 19.44
N LEU A 102 -3.55 -13.64 18.90
CA LEU A 102 -4.28 -12.46 19.35
C LEU A 102 -5.79 -12.59 19.10
N GLU A 103 -6.22 -13.06 17.93
CA GLU A 103 -7.63 -13.32 17.63
C GLU A 103 -8.27 -14.32 18.60
N GLN A 104 -7.55 -15.40 18.94
CA GLN A 104 -8.01 -16.36 19.94
C GLN A 104 -8.18 -15.71 21.31
N LEU A 105 -7.18 -14.95 21.77
CA LEU A 105 -7.26 -14.21 23.03
C LEU A 105 -8.42 -13.19 23.04
N MET A 106 -8.64 -12.50 21.92
CA MET A 106 -9.78 -11.58 21.76
C MET A 106 -11.11 -12.34 21.89
N ALA A 107 -11.27 -13.49 21.24
CA ALA A 107 -12.47 -14.32 21.34
C ALA A 107 -12.73 -14.79 22.78
N GLU A 108 -11.67 -15.21 23.50
CA GLU A 108 -11.75 -15.58 24.93
C GLU A 108 -12.20 -14.38 25.80
N TRP A 109 -11.65 -13.19 25.56
CA TRP A 109 -12.04 -11.99 26.30
C TRP A 109 -13.48 -11.58 26.04
N LEU A 110 -13.93 -11.59 24.78
CA LEU A 110 -15.31 -11.29 24.42
C LEU A 110 -16.31 -12.23 25.11
N SER A 111 -15.92 -13.50 25.34
CA SER A 111 -16.78 -14.47 26.05
C SER A 111 -16.97 -14.16 27.53
N LYS A 112 -16.10 -13.35 28.14
CA LYS A 112 -16.14 -13.02 29.57
C LYS A 112 -17.08 -11.88 29.90
N ASN A 113 -17.66 -11.19 28.92
CA ASN A 113 -18.53 -10.02 29.07
C ASN A 113 -17.99 -8.97 30.09
N GLU A 114 -16.67 -8.78 30.09
CA GLU A 114 -16.05 -7.75 30.94
C GLU A 114 -16.32 -6.37 30.35
N GLU A 115 -16.64 -5.40 31.20
CA GLU A 115 -16.85 -4.03 30.76
C GLU A 115 -15.56 -3.44 30.21
N ALA A 116 -15.67 -2.78 29.05
CA ALA A 116 -14.58 -2.03 28.45
C ALA A 116 -14.23 -0.82 29.34
N THR A 117 -12.94 -0.56 29.49
CA THR A 117 -12.44 0.59 30.25
C THR A 117 -11.89 1.61 29.27
N GLU A 118 -12.42 2.83 29.32
CA GLU A 118 -11.87 3.93 28.52
C GLU A 118 -10.79 4.68 29.30
N LYS A 119 -9.71 5.01 28.64
CA LYS A 119 -8.68 5.90 29.18
C LYS A 119 -8.47 7.08 28.22
N PRO A 120 -8.78 8.31 28.62
CA PRO A 120 -8.52 9.49 27.82
C PRO A 120 -7.05 9.61 27.45
N LEU A 121 -6.77 10.06 26.23
CA LEU A 121 -5.43 10.23 25.69
C LEU A 121 -5.18 11.70 25.35
N THR A 122 -3.96 12.13 25.55
CA THR A 122 -3.46 13.44 25.10
C THR A 122 -2.50 13.23 23.93
N VAL A 123 -2.65 13.99 22.86
CA VAL A 123 -1.78 13.91 21.69
C VAL A 123 -0.39 14.42 22.03
N ASP A 124 0.61 13.61 21.73
CA ASP A 124 2.02 14.00 21.78
C ASP A 124 2.49 14.53 20.41
N ARG A 125 2.41 15.85 20.23
CA ARG A 125 2.78 16.52 18.98
C ARG A 125 4.26 16.42 18.63
N THR A 126 5.13 16.00 19.54
CA THR A 126 6.55 15.83 19.25
C THR A 126 6.82 14.67 18.27
N LEU A 127 5.92 13.69 18.24
CA LEU A 127 6.03 12.50 17.39
C LEU A 127 5.88 12.82 15.89
N ASP A 128 4.96 13.74 15.54
CA ASP A 128 4.75 14.16 14.16
C ASP A 128 6.00 14.79 13.56
N HIS A 129 6.70 15.61 14.34
CA HIS A 129 7.94 16.25 13.91
C HIS A 129 9.07 15.25 13.65
N LEU A 130 9.15 14.18 14.44
CA LEU A 130 10.17 13.15 14.27
C LEU A 130 10.03 12.45 12.92
N TYR A 131 8.82 12.03 12.57
CA TYR A 131 8.57 11.35 11.30
C TYR A 131 8.70 12.29 10.10
N THR A 132 8.17 13.51 10.18
CA THR A 132 8.29 14.53 9.13
C THR A 132 9.75 14.89 8.86
N ASN A 133 10.55 15.06 9.91
CA ASN A 133 11.99 15.35 9.80
C ASN A 133 12.72 14.20 9.11
N TYR A 134 12.44 12.97 9.55
CA TYR A 134 12.99 11.78 8.93
C TYR A 134 12.71 11.72 7.42
N LEU A 135 11.45 11.89 7.01
CA LEU A 135 11.09 11.88 5.59
C LEU A 135 11.85 12.95 4.80
N ALA A 136 11.94 14.17 5.35
CA ALA A 136 12.66 15.26 4.69
C ALA A 136 14.17 14.98 4.55
N GLU A 137 14.75 14.20 5.46
CA GLU A 137 16.18 13.83 5.45
C GLU A 137 16.49 12.68 4.49
N THR A 138 15.46 11.96 3.98
CA THR A 138 15.67 10.89 3.00
C THR A 138 16.00 11.40 1.60
N VAL A 139 15.81 12.68 1.33
CA VAL A 139 16.05 13.31 0.02
C VAL A 139 16.94 14.54 0.15
N SER A 140 17.64 14.88 -0.91
CA SER A 140 18.57 16.01 -0.92
C SER A 140 17.96 17.25 -1.56
N GLY A 141 18.09 18.39 -0.91
CA GLY A 141 17.77 19.72 -1.43
C GLY A 141 16.26 20.00 -1.59
N PRO A 142 15.92 21.25 -1.91
CA PRO A 142 14.54 21.66 -2.10
C PRO A 142 13.99 21.15 -3.43
N PHE A 143 12.66 21.08 -3.51
CA PHE A 143 11.92 20.81 -4.74
C PHE A 143 11.29 22.11 -5.28
N SER A 144 11.59 22.44 -6.54
CA SER A 144 11.00 23.60 -7.23
C SER A 144 9.77 23.17 -8.04
N PHE A 145 8.95 22.27 -7.51
CA PHE A 145 7.76 21.78 -8.18
C PHE A 145 6.50 22.55 -7.76
N HIS A 146 5.60 22.72 -8.71
CA HIS A 146 4.20 23.04 -8.45
C HIS A 146 3.40 21.73 -8.42
N LEU A 147 2.86 21.37 -7.28
CA LEU A 147 2.16 20.11 -7.04
C LEU A 147 0.67 20.33 -6.78
N VAL A 148 -0.15 19.35 -7.14
CA VAL A 148 -1.47 19.17 -6.55
C VAL A 148 -1.42 17.94 -5.67
N ILE A 149 -1.80 18.05 -4.40
CA ILE A 149 -1.77 16.93 -3.46
C ILE A 149 -3.17 16.65 -2.92
N ASP A 150 -3.63 15.42 -3.14
CA ASP A 150 -4.87 14.87 -2.58
C ASP A 150 -4.54 14.04 -1.34
N CYS A 151 -4.94 14.53 -0.17
CA CYS A 151 -4.74 13.86 1.10
C CYS A 151 -5.85 12.84 1.45
N ALA A 152 -6.79 12.56 0.54
CA ALA A 152 -7.93 11.67 0.77
C ALA A 152 -8.79 12.04 1.98
N ASN A 153 -8.74 13.29 2.48
CA ASN A 153 -9.25 13.68 3.81
C ASN A 153 -8.76 12.73 4.94
N GLY A 154 -7.60 12.11 4.75
CA GLY A 154 -7.01 11.11 5.62
C GLY A 154 -5.80 11.61 6.41
N SER A 155 -4.99 10.68 6.87
CA SER A 155 -3.82 10.91 7.73
C SER A 155 -2.77 11.85 7.13
N ALA A 156 -2.63 11.85 5.79
CA ALA A 156 -1.67 12.72 5.10
C ALA A 156 -1.95 14.22 5.37
N THR A 157 -3.17 14.59 5.73
CA THR A 157 -3.58 15.97 6.03
C THR A 157 -2.73 16.61 7.15
N GLU A 158 -2.30 15.84 8.15
CA GLU A 158 -1.48 16.36 9.26
C GLU A 158 0.01 16.41 8.90
N ILE A 159 0.51 15.45 8.12
CA ILE A 159 1.96 15.29 7.90
C ILE A 159 2.43 15.98 6.61
N ALA A 160 1.66 15.86 5.51
CA ALA A 160 2.09 16.32 4.19
C ALA A 160 2.36 17.84 4.11
N PRO A 161 1.55 18.74 4.72
CA PRO A 161 1.82 20.17 4.63
C PRO A 161 3.17 20.57 5.21
N ALA A 162 3.54 20.01 6.36
CA ALA A 162 4.83 20.29 6.98
C ALA A 162 6.01 19.70 6.17
N LEU A 163 5.84 18.49 5.61
CA LEU A 163 6.85 17.82 4.79
C LEU A 163 7.12 18.59 3.50
N PHE A 164 6.10 18.81 2.67
CA PHE A 164 6.26 19.45 1.36
C PHE A 164 6.61 20.94 1.47
N GLY A 165 6.13 21.62 2.53
CA GLY A 165 6.54 22.99 2.86
C GLY A 165 8.03 23.07 3.19
N ARG A 166 8.56 22.15 4.01
CA ARG A 166 9.98 22.05 4.33
C ARG A 166 10.84 21.75 3.10
N LEU A 167 10.33 20.95 2.18
CA LEU A 167 11.00 20.62 0.92
C LEU A 167 10.88 21.72 -0.14
N GLY A 168 10.18 22.81 0.13
CA GLY A 168 10.11 23.99 -0.74
C GLY A 168 9.15 23.87 -1.92
N ALA A 169 8.28 22.85 -1.96
CA ALA A 169 7.31 22.68 -3.01
C ALA A 169 6.15 23.71 -2.89
N ARG A 170 5.68 24.22 -4.03
CA ARG A 170 4.41 24.94 -4.09
C ARG A 170 3.29 23.91 -4.24
N VAL A 171 2.30 23.93 -3.36
CA VAL A 171 1.25 22.90 -3.33
C VAL A 171 -0.15 23.50 -3.35
N ASP A 172 -0.99 23.01 -4.27
CA ASP A 172 -2.44 23.15 -4.24
C ASP A 172 -3.04 21.92 -3.56
N TRP A 173 -3.70 22.11 -2.43
CA TRP A 173 -4.24 21.03 -1.61
C TRP A 173 -5.68 20.72 -2.01
N ILE A 174 -6.01 19.43 -2.17
CA ILE A 174 -7.36 18.88 -2.28
C ILE A 174 -7.54 17.71 -1.33
N GLY A 175 -8.77 17.33 -1.00
CA GLY A 175 -9.02 16.27 -0.04
C GLY A 175 -8.30 16.50 1.30
N SER A 176 -8.23 17.77 1.79
CA SER A 176 -7.41 18.16 2.94
C SER A 176 -8.21 18.80 4.08
N ALA A 177 -9.52 18.60 4.11
CA ALA A 177 -10.42 19.13 5.15
C ALA A 177 -11.27 17.99 5.75
N PRO A 178 -10.67 17.12 6.58
CA PRO A 178 -11.36 15.98 7.16
C PRO A 178 -12.44 16.41 8.15
N ASP A 179 -13.62 15.77 8.07
CA ASP A 179 -14.75 15.98 8.97
C ASP A 179 -15.14 14.71 9.79
N GLY A 180 -14.33 13.66 9.67
CA GLY A 180 -14.56 12.36 10.31
C GLY A 180 -15.36 11.36 9.47
N ARG A 181 -16.02 11.82 8.40
CA ARG A 181 -16.90 11.00 7.55
C ARG A 181 -16.56 11.05 6.06
N ASN A 182 -15.73 11.99 5.66
CA ASN A 182 -15.37 12.23 4.26
C ASN A 182 -14.04 11.60 3.83
N ILE A 183 -13.40 10.80 4.66
CA ILE A 183 -12.18 10.07 4.29
C ILE A 183 -12.43 9.16 3.09
N ASN A 184 -11.58 9.25 2.06
CA ASN A 184 -11.67 8.51 0.79
C ASN A 184 -12.96 8.78 -0.03
N LEU A 185 -13.79 9.73 0.36
CA LEU A 185 -15.05 10.02 -0.33
C LEU A 185 -14.76 10.81 -1.61
N ASP A 186 -14.86 10.14 -2.76
CA ASP A 186 -14.60 10.70 -4.09
C ASP A 186 -13.23 11.41 -4.21
N CYS A 187 -12.24 10.97 -3.45
CA CYS A 187 -10.89 11.53 -3.43
C CYS A 187 -9.83 10.45 -3.11
N GLY A 188 -8.57 10.84 -3.15
CA GLY A 188 -7.43 10.00 -2.85
C GLY A 188 -7.12 8.96 -3.94
N SER A 189 -6.35 7.93 -3.57
CA SER A 189 -5.77 6.96 -4.51
C SER A 189 -6.78 6.10 -5.28
N LEU A 190 -8.03 6.03 -4.84
CA LEU A 190 -9.10 5.32 -5.56
C LEU A 190 -9.87 6.19 -6.55
N HIS A 191 -9.80 7.52 -6.44
CA HIS A 191 -10.58 8.49 -7.21
C HIS A 191 -9.70 9.64 -7.71
N LEU A 192 -8.98 9.39 -8.81
CA LEU A 192 -7.98 10.32 -9.34
C LEU A 192 -8.56 11.42 -10.25
N GLU A 193 -9.87 11.41 -10.53
CA GLU A 193 -10.51 12.30 -11.48
C GLU A 193 -10.35 13.77 -11.06
N ASN A 194 -10.62 14.08 -9.80
CA ASN A 194 -10.49 15.44 -9.26
C ASN A 194 -9.04 15.91 -9.24
N LEU A 195 -8.11 15.03 -8.86
CA LEU A 195 -6.67 15.30 -8.91
C LEU A 195 -6.23 15.62 -10.33
N ARG A 196 -6.59 14.77 -11.29
CA ARG A 196 -6.28 14.96 -12.71
C ARG A 196 -6.80 16.28 -13.26
N GLN A 197 -8.06 16.58 -12.98
CA GLN A 197 -8.67 17.84 -13.39
C GLN A 197 -7.91 19.03 -12.81
N ARG A 198 -7.59 18.98 -11.51
CA ARG A 198 -6.90 20.08 -10.84
C ARG A 198 -5.47 20.29 -11.36
N VAL A 199 -4.73 19.21 -11.64
CA VAL A 199 -3.40 19.29 -12.28
C VAL A 199 -3.47 20.03 -13.62
N LEU A 200 -4.43 19.67 -14.47
CA LEU A 200 -4.60 20.31 -15.78
C LEU A 200 -5.03 21.78 -15.68
N GLU A 201 -5.95 22.10 -14.77
CA GLU A 201 -6.44 23.48 -14.54
C GLU A 201 -5.34 24.42 -14.05
N THR A 202 -4.52 23.94 -13.09
CA THR A 202 -3.47 24.75 -12.47
C THR A 202 -2.15 24.69 -13.22
N ARG A 203 -2.03 23.80 -14.21
CA ARG A 203 -0.80 23.51 -14.93
C ARG A 203 0.33 23.12 -13.94
N ALA A 204 -0.01 22.30 -12.96
CA ALA A 204 0.95 21.77 -12.03
C ALA A 204 1.91 20.78 -12.74
N ASP A 205 3.12 20.66 -12.24
CA ASP A 205 4.11 19.74 -12.79
C ASP A 205 3.66 18.28 -12.63
N LEU A 206 3.01 17.96 -11.52
CA LEU A 206 2.38 16.67 -11.26
C LEU A 206 1.38 16.72 -10.09
N GLY A 207 0.55 15.68 -10.00
CA GLY A 207 -0.35 15.43 -8.89
C GLY A 207 0.06 14.21 -8.07
N ILE A 208 -0.28 14.20 -6.78
CA ILE A 208 -0.04 13.11 -5.84
C ILE A 208 -1.35 12.81 -5.11
N ALA A 209 -1.77 11.55 -5.07
CA ALA A 209 -2.92 11.11 -4.28
C ALA A 209 -2.50 10.04 -3.28
N PHE A 210 -2.82 10.26 -2.03
CA PHE A 210 -2.66 9.27 -0.96
C PHE A 210 -3.96 8.50 -0.73
N ASP A 211 -3.90 7.38 -0.01
CA ASP A 211 -5.07 6.76 0.59
C ASP A 211 -5.26 7.20 2.05
N GLY A 212 -6.30 6.72 2.70
CA GLY A 212 -6.72 7.25 4.00
C GLY A 212 -5.68 7.20 5.12
N ASP A 213 -4.78 6.21 5.13
CA ASP A 213 -3.68 6.10 6.10
C ASP A 213 -2.29 6.29 5.47
N ALA A 214 -2.27 6.75 4.22
CA ALA A 214 -1.11 7.15 3.46
C ALA A 214 0.00 6.08 3.36
N ASP A 215 -0.37 4.81 3.33
CA ASP A 215 0.56 3.73 3.02
C ASP A 215 0.74 3.54 1.50
N ARG A 216 -0.10 4.23 0.68
CA ARG A 216 -0.08 4.26 -0.79
C ARG A 216 0.05 5.67 -1.33
N ALA A 217 0.70 5.77 -2.50
CA ALA A 217 0.69 6.96 -3.32
C ALA A 217 0.50 6.61 -4.80
N LEU A 218 -0.43 7.30 -5.47
CA LEU A 218 -0.56 7.30 -6.91
C LEU A 218 -0.32 8.71 -7.44
N PHE A 219 0.01 8.83 -8.73
CA PHE A 219 0.43 10.09 -9.29
C PHE A 219 -0.31 10.40 -10.59
N VAL A 220 -0.31 11.69 -10.93
CA VAL A 220 -0.81 12.20 -12.20
C VAL A 220 0.26 13.11 -12.78
N SER A 221 0.68 12.87 -14.03
CA SER A 221 1.65 13.72 -14.71
C SER A 221 1.05 15.08 -15.11
N GLY A 222 1.89 16.01 -15.50
CA GLY A 222 1.45 17.34 -15.96
C GLY A 222 0.49 17.31 -17.15
N SER A 223 0.53 16.27 -17.99
CA SER A 223 -0.45 16.04 -19.08
C SER A 223 -1.74 15.37 -18.63
N GLY A 224 -1.85 14.98 -17.37
CA GLY A 224 -3.01 14.26 -16.83
C GLY A 224 -2.96 12.74 -16.99
N LYS A 225 -1.80 12.16 -17.30
CA LYS A 225 -1.60 10.70 -17.39
C LYS A 225 -1.49 10.12 -15.97
N VAL A 226 -2.24 9.06 -15.67
CA VAL A 226 -2.13 8.34 -14.39
C VAL A 226 -0.82 7.56 -14.35
N VAL A 227 -0.11 7.67 -13.25
CA VAL A 227 1.16 7.00 -12.96
C VAL A 227 0.95 6.17 -11.68
N ASP A 228 0.84 4.87 -11.86
CA ASP A 228 0.53 3.92 -10.79
C ASP A 228 1.78 3.34 -10.11
N GLY A 229 1.60 2.42 -9.16
CA GLY A 229 2.69 1.79 -8.44
C GLY A 229 3.65 1.01 -9.35
N ASP A 230 3.18 0.46 -10.48
CA ASP A 230 4.03 -0.21 -11.44
C ASP A 230 5.02 0.76 -12.09
N ALA A 231 4.54 1.94 -12.49
CA ALA A 231 5.40 2.98 -13.04
C ALA A 231 6.40 3.49 -12.00
N VAL A 232 5.98 3.64 -10.74
CA VAL A 232 6.90 4.01 -9.64
C VAL A 232 7.98 2.94 -9.43
N LEU A 233 7.62 1.66 -9.42
CA LEU A 233 8.58 0.55 -9.30
C LEU A 233 9.61 0.55 -10.44
N PHE A 234 9.19 0.84 -11.67
CA PHE A 234 10.09 0.97 -12.80
C PHE A 234 11.07 2.13 -12.63
N LEU A 235 10.54 3.33 -12.32
CA LEU A 235 11.36 4.53 -12.19
C LEU A 235 12.35 4.41 -11.03
N ALA A 236 11.87 3.92 -9.88
CA ALA A 236 12.71 3.71 -8.70
C ALA A 236 13.76 2.62 -8.94
N GLY A 237 13.36 1.47 -9.50
CA GLY A 237 14.27 0.37 -9.83
C GLY A 237 15.37 0.79 -10.81
N SER A 238 15.00 1.51 -11.88
CA SER A 238 15.93 2.04 -12.85
C SER A 238 16.88 3.08 -12.25
N SER A 239 16.38 3.95 -11.38
CA SER A 239 17.20 4.93 -10.66
C SER A 239 18.18 4.27 -9.69
N LEU A 240 17.72 3.32 -8.88
CA LEU A 240 18.56 2.57 -7.94
C LEU A 240 19.63 1.77 -8.68
N LYS A 241 19.29 1.15 -9.80
CA LYS A 241 20.27 0.42 -10.62
C LYS A 241 21.35 1.34 -11.18
N ARG A 242 20.98 2.50 -11.74
CA ARG A 242 21.97 3.49 -12.22
C ARG A 242 22.91 3.97 -11.13
N ALA A 243 22.42 4.04 -9.88
CA ALA A 243 23.20 4.42 -8.72
C ALA A 243 23.98 3.26 -8.08
N ASP A 244 23.94 2.05 -8.65
CA ASP A 244 24.53 0.81 -8.09
C ASP A 244 23.99 0.47 -6.68
N LYS A 245 22.70 0.80 -6.45
CA LYS A 245 21.98 0.61 -5.18
C LYS A 245 20.83 -0.41 -5.28
N LEU A 246 20.76 -1.20 -6.35
CA LEU A 246 19.76 -2.26 -6.53
C LEU A 246 20.43 -3.64 -6.41
N PRO A 247 20.54 -4.20 -5.19
CA PRO A 247 21.14 -5.52 -4.97
C PRO A 247 20.44 -6.58 -5.84
N SER A 248 21.25 -7.49 -6.41
CA SER A 248 20.77 -8.58 -7.29
C SER A 248 19.98 -8.11 -8.52
N ASN A 249 19.94 -6.79 -8.82
CA ASN A 249 19.12 -6.20 -9.89
C ASN A 249 17.67 -6.71 -9.88
N THR A 250 17.06 -6.78 -8.70
CA THR A 250 15.75 -7.40 -8.52
C THR A 250 14.74 -6.42 -7.91
N VAL A 251 13.54 -6.39 -8.47
CA VAL A 251 12.34 -5.70 -7.95
C VAL A 251 11.27 -6.74 -7.64
N ILE A 252 10.64 -6.62 -6.48
CA ILE A 252 9.53 -7.52 -6.08
C ILE A 252 8.20 -6.84 -6.38
N ALA A 253 7.30 -7.55 -7.08
CA ALA A 253 5.96 -7.06 -7.40
C ALA A 253 4.93 -8.17 -7.23
N THR A 254 3.64 -7.85 -7.29
CA THR A 254 2.60 -8.88 -7.18
C THR A 254 2.23 -9.45 -8.55
N VAL A 255 1.45 -10.55 -8.54
CA VAL A 255 0.86 -11.12 -9.76
C VAL A 255 -0.13 -10.15 -10.44
N MET A 256 -0.50 -9.04 -9.80
CA MET A 256 -1.38 -8.03 -10.40
C MET A 256 -0.62 -6.98 -11.20
N SER A 257 0.69 -6.84 -10.99
CA SER A 257 1.53 -5.90 -11.75
C SER A 257 1.51 -6.22 -13.24
N ASN A 258 1.40 -5.18 -14.05
CA ASN A 258 1.23 -5.29 -15.50
C ASN A 258 2.45 -5.93 -16.18
N LEU A 259 2.21 -6.66 -17.27
CA LEU A 259 3.27 -7.24 -18.10
C LEU A 259 4.21 -6.15 -18.65
N GLY A 260 3.69 -4.93 -18.85
CA GLY A 260 4.48 -3.77 -19.27
C GLY A 260 5.58 -3.40 -18.29
N LEU A 261 5.32 -3.47 -16.99
CA LEU A 261 6.35 -3.29 -15.95
C LEU A 261 7.46 -4.33 -16.12
N GLN A 262 7.09 -5.61 -16.24
CA GLN A 262 8.08 -6.68 -16.41
C GLN A 262 8.98 -6.43 -17.64
N LYS A 263 8.37 -6.11 -18.77
CA LYS A 263 9.11 -5.85 -20.04
C LYS A 263 10.03 -4.63 -19.93
N ALA A 264 9.56 -3.57 -19.29
CA ALA A 264 10.37 -2.37 -19.08
C ALA A 264 11.56 -2.66 -18.15
N LEU A 265 11.36 -3.37 -17.05
CA LEU A 265 12.44 -3.78 -16.14
C LEU A 265 13.44 -4.72 -16.83
N GLU A 266 12.96 -5.73 -17.58
CA GLU A 266 13.81 -6.64 -18.36
C GLU A 266 14.70 -5.89 -19.37
N ALA A 267 14.16 -4.89 -20.06
CA ALA A 267 14.93 -4.05 -21.01
C ALA A 267 16.05 -3.26 -20.31
N HIS A 268 15.88 -2.94 -19.04
CA HIS A 268 16.90 -2.31 -18.19
C HIS A 268 17.78 -3.33 -17.45
N GLY A 269 17.63 -4.64 -17.73
CA GLY A 269 18.39 -5.72 -17.09
C GLY A 269 18.05 -5.88 -15.60
N ILE A 270 16.81 -5.59 -15.21
CA ILE A 270 16.26 -5.76 -13.86
C ILE A 270 15.30 -6.95 -13.89
N GLU A 271 15.49 -7.90 -12.98
CA GLU A 271 14.58 -9.02 -12.78
C GLU A 271 13.37 -8.56 -12.01
N MET A 272 12.16 -8.92 -12.45
CA MET A 272 10.94 -8.77 -11.67
C MET A 272 10.49 -10.11 -11.10
N VAL A 273 10.42 -10.20 -9.79
CA VAL A 273 9.92 -11.39 -9.08
C VAL A 273 8.50 -11.15 -8.64
N ARG A 274 7.59 -12.09 -8.97
CA ARG A 274 6.17 -11.97 -8.66
C ARG A 274 5.80 -12.76 -7.40
N THR A 275 5.01 -12.13 -6.54
CA THR A 275 4.40 -12.73 -5.36
C THR A 275 2.88 -12.83 -5.49
N PRO A 276 2.19 -13.60 -4.64
CA PRO A 276 0.75 -13.43 -4.43
C PRO A 276 0.40 -11.99 -4.08
N VAL A 277 -0.87 -11.61 -4.24
CA VAL A 277 -1.39 -10.29 -3.86
C VAL A 277 -1.36 -10.12 -2.36
N GLY A 278 -0.82 -9.00 -1.91
CA GLY A 278 -0.72 -8.59 -0.51
C GLY A 278 0.69 -8.10 -0.17
N ASP A 279 0.75 -6.94 0.45
CA ASP A 279 1.98 -6.26 0.86
C ASP A 279 2.90 -7.15 1.72
N LYS A 280 2.31 -8.01 2.52
CA LYS A 280 3.01 -9.01 3.32
C LYS A 280 3.87 -9.95 2.46
N TYR A 281 3.30 -10.51 1.38
CA TYR A 281 4.05 -11.43 0.51
C TYR A 281 5.16 -10.72 -0.26
N VAL A 282 4.94 -9.45 -0.61
CA VAL A 282 5.97 -8.60 -1.20
C VAL A 282 7.12 -8.43 -0.21
N LEU A 283 6.83 -8.04 1.02
CA LEU A 283 7.84 -7.84 2.07
C LEU A 283 8.58 -9.12 2.41
N GLU A 284 7.90 -10.24 2.56
CA GLU A 284 8.51 -11.56 2.85
C GLU A 284 9.52 -11.95 1.75
N GLU A 285 9.15 -11.80 0.48
CA GLU A 285 10.04 -12.13 -0.64
C GLU A 285 11.21 -11.12 -0.74
N MET A 286 10.96 -9.83 -0.42
CA MET A 286 12.03 -8.83 -0.32
C MET A 286 13.06 -9.23 0.74
N LEU A 287 12.62 -9.57 1.94
CA LEU A 287 13.51 -9.99 3.04
C LEU A 287 14.27 -11.26 2.69
N LYS A 288 13.61 -12.25 2.11
CA LYS A 288 14.21 -13.52 1.68
C LYS A 288 15.31 -13.32 0.63
N ARG A 289 15.15 -12.40 -0.30
CA ARG A 289 16.10 -12.13 -1.40
C ARG A 289 17.08 -11.01 -1.10
N GLY A 290 16.88 -10.25 -0.02
CA GLY A 290 17.63 -9.02 0.24
C GLY A 290 17.32 -7.92 -0.77
N ALA A 291 16.11 -7.92 -1.37
CA ALA A 291 15.68 -6.90 -2.31
C ALA A 291 15.33 -5.60 -1.56
N VAL A 292 15.73 -4.46 -2.12
CA VAL A 292 15.53 -3.14 -1.49
C VAL A 292 14.29 -2.41 -1.99
N LEU A 293 13.66 -2.90 -3.07
CA LEU A 293 12.49 -2.29 -3.67
C LEU A 293 11.44 -3.35 -3.99
N GLY A 294 10.22 -3.10 -3.58
CA GLY A 294 9.07 -3.92 -3.95
C GLY A 294 7.77 -3.17 -3.73
N GLY A 295 6.67 -3.69 -4.28
CA GLY A 295 5.39 -3.04 -4.12
C GLY A 295 4.26 -3.62 -4.97
N GLU A 296 3.19 -2.87 -5.03
CA GLU A 296 1.96 -3.21 -5.72
C GLU A 296 1.54 -2.09 -6.68
N GLN A 297 0.83 -2.44 -7.75
CA GLN A 297 0.24 -1.48 -8.68
C GLN A 297 -0.65 -0.45 -7.97
N SER A 298 -1.26 -0.81 -6.85
CA SER A 298 -2.09 0.07 -6.02
C SER A 298 -1.35 1.26 -5.40
N GLY A 299 -0.02 1.36 -5.57
CA GLY A 299 0.79 2.44 -5.01
C GLY A 299 1.41 2.14 -3.65
N HIS A 300 1.21 0.93 -3.10
CA HIS A 300 1.92 0.47 -1.90
C HIS A 300 3.34 0.07 -2.28
N VAL A 301 4.31 0.96 -2.09
CA VAL A 301 5.70 0.77 -2.47
C VAL A 301 6.60 0.78 -1.24
N ILE A 302 7.47 -0.21 -1.14
CA ILE A 302 8.40 -0.43 -0.01
C ILE A 302 9.81 -0.14 -0.49
N PHE A 303 10.45 0.85 0.11
CA PHE A 303 11.87 1.11 0.04
C PHE A 303 12.51 0.62 1.33
N SER A 304 13.04 -0.62 1.36
CA SER A 304 13.46 -1.28 2.62
C SER A 304 14.65 -0.61 3.30
N GLU A 305 15.42 0.22 2.60
CA GLU A 305 16.47 1.08 3.19
C GLU A 305 15.87 2.10 4.16
N TYR A 306 14.63 2.54 3.91
CA TYR A 306 13.98 3.63 4.64
C TYR A 306 12.79 3.15 5.49
N ALA A 307 11.98 2.24 5.00
CA ALA A 307 10.72 1.85 5.63
C ALA A 307 10.56 0.33 5.73
N THR A 308 9.79 -0.11 6.73
CA THR A 308 9.46 -1.52 6.97
C THR A 308 8.11 -1.92 6.37
N THR A 309 7.42 -0.98 5.74
CA THR A 309 6.13 -1.15 5.07
C THR A 309 6.03 -0.15 3.91
N GLY A 310 5.01 -0.23 3.08
CA GLY A 310 4.71 0.82 2.12
C GLY A 310 4.50 2.16 2.81
N ASP A 311 5.02 3.20 2.17
CA ASP A 311 4.97 4.57 2.68
C ASP A 311 4.72 5.52 1.52
N GLY A 312 3.49 6.05 1.46
CA GLY A 312 3.07 6.93 0.37
C GLY A 312 3.83 8.25 0.36
N LEU A 313 4.09 8.84 1.55
CA LEU A 313 4.85 10.09 1.66
C LEU A 313 6.31 9.89 1.25
N LEU A 314 6.95 8.83 1.69
CA LEU A 314 8.30 8.45 1.26
C LEU A 314 8.34 8.20 -0.24
N THR A 315 7.37 7.46 -0.77
CA THR A 315 7.26 7.17 -2.22
C THR A 315 7.15 8.46 -3.01
N ALA A 316 6.35 9.42 -2.53
CA ALA A 316 6.18 10.71 -3.17
C ALA A 316 7.50 11.51 -3.21
N VAL A 317 8.19 11.64 -2.09
CA VAL A 317 9.45 12.41 -2.05
C VAL A 317 10.56 11.74 -2.86
N ARG A 318 10.61 10.39 -2.87
CA ARG A 318 11.57 9.64 -3.70
C ARG A 318 11.29 9.79 -5.20
N LEU A 319 10.01 9.77 -5.61
CA LEU A 319 9.65 10.02 -7.00
C LEU A 319 10.00 11.45 -7.43
N LEU A 320 9.71 12.45 -6.60
CA LEU A 320 10.08 13.84 -6.87
C LEU A 320 11.61 14.01 -7.02
N GLU A 321 12.40 13.33 -6.20
CA GLU A 321 13.86 13.32 -6.34
C GLU A 321 14.29 12.72 -7.69
N ILE A 322 13.69 11.60 -8.10
CA ILE A 322 13.97 10.96 -9.40
C ILE A 322 13.64 11.90 -10.57
N VAL A 323 12.48 12.56 -10.53
CA VAL A 323 12.06 13.54 -11.55
C VAL A 323 13.04 14.69 -11.61
N ARG A 324 13.37 15.31 -10.48
CA ARG A 324 14.33 16.42 -10.40
C ARG A 324 15.71 16.03 -10.95
N ASP A 325 16.24 14.90 -10.48
CA ASP A 325 17.61 14.49 -10.80
C ASP A 325 17.76 14.02 -12.25
N SER A 326 16.67 13.57 -12.88
CA SER A 326 16.64 13.22 -14.29
C SER A 326 16.66 14.43 -15.22
N GLY A 327 16.18 15.59 -14.76
CA GLY A 327 15.93 16.78 -15.59
C GLY A 327 14.79 16.60 -16.60
N GLN A 328 14.00 15.52 -16.50
CA GLN A 328 12.88 15.20 -17.38
C GLN A 328 11.56 15.42 -16.65
N THR A 329 10.48 15.59 -17.40
CA THR A 329 9.13 15.58 -16.87
C THR A 329 8.69 14.16 -16.49
N LEU A 330 7.70 14.03 -15.61
CA LEU A 330 7.13 12.73 -15.28
C LEU A 330 6.51 12.06 -16.52
N ASP A 331 5.95 12.83 -17.46
CA ASP A 331 5.42 12.32 -18.72
C ASP A 331 6.50 11.63 -19.55
N GLU A 332 7.66 12.27 -19.73
CA GLU A 332 8.78 11.70 -20.47
C GLU A 332 9.33 10.44 -19.83
N LEU A 333 9.43 10.43 -18.50
CA LEU A 333 9.96 9.27 -17.76
C LEU A 333 9.08 8.03 -17.86
N VAL A 334 7.75 8.19 -17.90
CA VAL A 334 6.82 7.06 -17.96
C VAL A 334 6.51 6.59 -19.38
N ASP A 335 6.97 7.28 -20.41
CA ASP A 335 6.76 6.87 -21.82
C ASP A 335 7.47 5.57 -22.19
N GLU A 336 8.49 5.18 -21.40
CA GLU A 336 9.17 3.89 -21.56
C GLU A 336 8.28 2.69 -21.15
N ILE A 337 7.25 2.93 -20.34
CA ILE A 337 6.36 1.86 -19.86
C ILE A 337 5.14 1.77 -20.77
N LYS A 338 5.04 0.67 -21.49
CA LYS A 338 3.87 0.38 -22.33
C LYS A 338 2.95 -0.58 -21.61
N ASN A 339 1.89 -0.04 -21.02
CA ASN A 339 0.88 -0.88 -20.37
C ASN A 339 0.19 -1.80 -21.38
N TYR A 340 0.18 -3.09 -21.09
CA TYR A 340 -0.61 -4.06 -21.82
C TYR A 340 -2.08 -3.91 -21.43
N PRO A 341 -3.00 -3.96 -22.41
CA PRO A 341 -4.42 -4.10 -22.13
C PRO A 341 -4.66 -5.21 -21.10
N GLN A 342 -5.42 -4.89 -20.05
CA GLN A 342 -5.70 -5.79 -18.93
C GLN A 342 -7.20 -5.80 -18.65
N LYS A 343 -7.74 -6.96 -18.32
CA LYS A 343 -9.12 -7.12 -17.85
C LYS A 343 -9.19 -8.10 -16.71
N LEU A 344 -9.87 -7.70 -15.66
CA LEU A 344 -10.22 -8.53 -14.52
C LEU A 344 -11.73 -8.77 -14.50
N VAL A 345 -12.13 -10.03 -14.47
CA VAL A 345 -13.53 -10.43 -14.31
C VAL A 345 -13.69 -11.30 -13.07
N ASN A 346 -14.64 -10.93 -12.24
CA ASN A 346 -15.05 -11.71 -11.08
C ASN A 346 -16.23 -12.62 -11.47
N VAL A 347 -16.06 -13.93 -11.33
CA VAL A 347 -17.08 -14.93 -11.61
C VAL A 347 -17.58 -15.50 -10.28
N ARG A 348 -18.84 -15.23 -9.90
CA ARG A 348 -19.46 -15.86 -8.73
C ARG A 348 -19.67 -17.34 -9.00
N VAL A 349 -19.26 -18.17 -8.05
CA VAL A 349 -19.31 -19.63 -8.18
C VAL A 349 -20.09 -20.25 -7.02
N LYS A 350 -20.85 -21.32 -7.30
CA LYS A 350 -21.59 -22.07 -6.27
C LYS A 350 -20.70 -22.99 -5.46
N HIS A 351 -19.69 -23.55 -6.10
CA HIS A 351 -18.78 -24.52 -5.50
C HIS A 351 -17.33 -24.14 -5.81
N ARG A 352 -16.41 -24.45 -4.90
CA ARG A 352 -14.97 -24.34 -5.15
C ARG A 352 -14.40 -25.74 -5.35
N ARG A 353 -13.68 -25.92 -6.43
CA ARG A 353 -12.84 -27.09 -6.73
C ARG A 353 -11.47 -26.57 -7.13
N PRO A 354 -10.39 -27.33 -6.89
CA PRO A 354 -9.06 -26.93 -7.37
C PRO A 354 -9.09 -26.62 -8.86
N LEU A 355 -8.56 -25.48 -9.27
CA LEU A 355 -8.56 -25.06 -10.69
C LEU A 355 -7.88 -26.10 -11.60
N ALA A 356 -6.90 -26.82 -11.09
CA ALA A 356 -6.20 -27.88 -11.81
C ALA A 356 -7.09 -29.08 -12.15
N GLU A 357 -8.25 -29.24 -11.51
CA GLU A 357 -9.22 -30.32 -11.73
C GLU A 357 -10.35 -29.89 -12.70
N LEU A 358 -10.32 -28.68 -13.22
CA LEU A 358 -11.33 -28.12 -14.10
C LEU A 358 -10.84 -28.21 -15.54
N ASP A 359 -11.09 -29.36 -16.21
CA ASP A 359 -10.51 -29.66 -17.51
C ASP A 359 -10.84 -28.63 -18.59
N SER A 360 -12.09 -28.16 -18.66
CA SER A 360 -12.48 -27.15 -19.65
C SER A 360 -11.81 -25.79 -19.37
N VAL A 361 -11.71 -25.41 -18.12
CA VAL A 361 -11.04 -24.16 -17.71
C VAL A 361 -9.56 -24.23 -18.03
N GLN A 362 -8.89 -25.36 -17.73
CA GLN A 362 -7.49 -25.57 -18.05
C GLN A 362 -7.22 -25.54 -19.55
N ALA A 363 -8.10 -26.14 -20.35
CA ALA A 363 -8.01 -26.13 -21.82
C ALA A 363 -8.04 -24.68 -22.37
N GLU A 364 -8.96 -23.84 -21.86
CA GLU A 364 -9.08 -22.44 -22.27
C GLU A 364 -7.87 -21.59 -21.82
N ILE A 365 -7.37 -21.81 -20.59
CA ILE A 365 -6.15 -21.13 -20.09
C ILE A 365 -4.97 -21.47 -21.00
N GLN A 366 -4.72 -22.75 -21.27
CA GLN A 366 -3.62 -23.18 -22.11
C GLN A 366 -3.75 -22.68 -23.56
N ALA A 367 -4.98 -22.57 -24.07
CA ALA A 367 -5.22 -22.04 -25.41
C ALA A 367 -4.88 -20.53 -25.48
N ALA A 368 -5.28 -19.76 -24.45
CA ALA A 368 -4.94 -18.35 -24.33
C ALA A 368 -3.42 -18.14 -24.20
N GLU A 369 -2.76 -18.91 -23.34
CA GLU A 369 -1.31 -18.85 -23.14
C GLU A 369 -0.54 -19.18 -24.42
N ARG A 370 -1.00 -20.16 -25.21
CA ARG A 370 -0.40 -20.48 -26.52
C ARG A 370 -0.58 -19.36 -27.52
N GLU A 371 -1.76 -18.72 -27.56
CA GLU A 371 -2.03 -17.61 -28.49
C GLU A 371 -1.18 -16.38 -28.14
N PHE A 372 -1.08 -16.05 -26.86
CA PHE A 372 -0.34 -14.88 -26.42
C PHE A 372 1.20 -15.07 -26.43
N GLY A 373 1.70 -16.27 -26.15
CA GLY A 373 3.12 -16.52 -25.95
C GLY A 373 3.72 -15.58 -24.90
N SER A 374 4.74 -14.83 -25.27
CA SER A 374 5.35 -13.82 -24.38
C SER A 374 4.66 -12.46 -24.40
N SER A 375 3.60 -12.29 -25.21
CA SER A 375 2.90 -11.00 -25.37
C SER A 375 1.63 -10.88 -24.53
N GLY A 376 1.35 -11.85 -23.67
CA GLY A 376 0.22 -11.79 -22.78
C GLY A 376 0.36 -12.74 -21.59
N ARG A 377 -0.63 -12.71 -20.72
CA ARG A 377 -0.60 -13.48 -19.48
C ARG A 377 -2.01 -13.78 -18.99
N VAL A 378 -2.20 -14.96 -18.42
CA VAL A 378 -3.46 -15.42 -17.82
C VAL A 378 -3.23 -15.67 -16.33
N VAL A 379 -4.05 -15.08 -15.48
CA VAL A 379 -4.07 -15.35 -14.04
C VAL A 379 -5.50 -15.70 -13.62
N VAL A 380 -5.71 -16.94 -13.20
CA VAL A 380 -7.00 -17.40 -12.66
C VAL A 380 -6.79 -17.86 -11.22
N ARG A 381 -7.59 -17.31 -10.30
CA ARG A 381 -7.48 -17.65 -8.87
C ARG A 381 -8.84 -17.52 -8.17
N PHE A 382 -9.02 -18.22 -7.07
CA PHE A 382 -10.15 -17.95 -6.18
C PHE A 382 -9.86 -16.75 -5.26
N SER A 383 -10.91 -16.01 -4.91
CA SER A 383 -10.85 -15.04 -3.80
C SER A 383 -10.66 -15.79 -2.47
N GLY A 384 -9.84 -15.27 -1.57
CA GLY A 384 -9.66 -15.83 -0.23
C GLY A 384 -10.95 -15.79 0.60
N THR A 385 -11.68 -14.68 0.50
CA THR A 385 -12.81 -14.36 1.40
C THR A 385 -14.17 -14.53 0.76
N GLU A 386 -14.29 -14.40 -0.56
CA GLU A 386 -15.58 -14.41 -1.28
C GLU A 386 -15.71 -15.64 -2.18
N PRO A 387 -16.94 -16.13 -2.47
CA PRO A 387 -17.17 -17.23 -3.39
C PRO A 387 -17.01 -16.78 -4.86
N LEU A 388 -15.83 -16.27 -5.20
CA LEU A 388 -15.48 -15.74 -6.51
C LEU A 388 -14.26 -16.44 -7.09
N ALA A 389 -14.30 -16.76 -8.38
CA ALA A 389 -13.12 -16.97 -9.21
C ALA A 389 -12.78 -15.65 -9.92
N ARG A 390 -11.53 -15.23 -9.84
CA ARG A 390 -11.01 -14.03 -10.49
C ARG A 390 -10.21 -14.43 -11.72
N VAL A 391 -10.63 -13.92 -12.88
CA VAL A 391 -9.95 -14.14 -14.16
C VAL A 391 -9.34 -12.81 -14.58
N MET A 392 -8.03 -12.73 -14.60
CA MET A 392 -7.27 -11.59 -15.08
C MET A 392 -6.47 -11.99 -16.31
N ILE A 393 -6.61 -11.25 -17.39
CA ILE A 393 -5.90 -11.44 -18.64
C ILE A 393 -5.23 -10.15 -19.06
N GLU A 394 -4.00 -10.26 -19.49
CA GLU A 394 -3.24 -9.23 -20.18
C GLU A 394 -2.90 -9.73 -21.58
N GLY A 395 -2.93 -8.84 -22.54
CA GLY A 395 -2.64 -9.21 -23.94
C GLY A 395 -2.37 -8.01 -24.83
N PRO A 396 -1.96 -8.24 -26.09
CA PRO A 396 -1.57 -7.18 -27.01
C PRO A 396 -2.68 -6.20 -27.35
N THR A 397 -3.94 -6.67 -27.37
CA THR A 397 -5.09 -5.86 -27.77
C THR A 397 -6.27 -6.08 -26.82
N HIS A 398 -7.12 -5.06 -26.65
CA HIS A 398 -8.36 -5.17 -25.88
C HIS A 398 -9.27 -6.27 -26.42
N GLN A 399 -9.32 -6.46 -27.76
CA GLN A 399 -10.17 -7.48 -28.39
C GLN A 399 -9.76 -8.90 -27.97
N GLU A 400 -8.45 -9.20 -27.96
CA GLU A 400 -7.93 -10.51 -27.54
C GLU A 400 -8.14 -10.74 -26.05
N VAL A 401 -7.93 -9.71 -25.23
CA VAL A 401 -8.18 -9.76 -23.79
C VAL A 401 -9.65 -10.01 -23.49
N ASP A 402 -10.57 -9.32 -24.17
CA ASP A 402 -12.02 -9.53 -24.02
C ASP A 402 -12.44 -10.95 -24.45
N LYS A 403 -11.94 -11.41 -25.58
CA LYS A 403 -12.19 -12.78 -26.11
C LYS A 403 -11.86 -13.83 -25.06
N TRP A 404 -10.63 -13.83 -24.57
CA TRP A 404 -10.15 -14.87 -23.67
C TRP A 404 -10.71 -14.76 -22.25
N THR A 405 -10.92 -13.53 -21.76
CA THR A 405 -11.57 -13.33 -20.47
C THR A 405 -12.99 -13.87 -20.48
N GLY A 406 -13.75 -13.65 -21.57
CA GLY A 406 -15.09 -14.17 -21.76
C GLY A 406 -15.11 -15.71 -21.79
N ARG A 407 -14.25 -16.34 -22.61
CA ARG A 407 -14.19 -17.80 -22.74
C ARG A 407 -13.85 -18.52 -21.44
N ILE A 408 -12.82 -18.04 -20.72
CA ILE A 408 -12.42 -18.62 -19.44
C ILE A 408 -13.52 -18.41 -18.38
N ALA A 409 -14.13 -17.22 -18.33
CA ALA A 409 -15.24 -16.96 -17.42
C ALA A 409 -16.46 -17.87 -17.67
N GLU A 410 -16.78 -18.16 -18.94
CA GLU A 410 -17.85 -19.10 -19.32
C GLU A 410 -17.53 -20.55 -18.94
N ALA A 411 -16.31 -21.00 -19.17
CA ALA A 411 -15.87 -22.34 -18.76
C ALA A 411 -15.98 -22.49 -17.22
N ILE A 412 -15.57 -21.45 -16.43
CA ILE A 412 -15.73 -21.46 -14.98
C ILE A 412 -17.21 -21.53 -14.57
N ARG A 413 -18.11 -20.77 -15.22
CA ARG A 413 -19.54 -20.82 -14.93
C ARG A 413 -20.13 -22.18 -15.23
N ALA A 414 -19.71 -22.81 -16.32
CA ALA A 414 -20.19 -24.14 -16.74
C ALA A 414 -19.81 -25.25 -15.74
N GLU A 415 -18.56 -25.23 -15.23
CA GLU A 415 -18.07 -26.26 -14.31
C GLU A 415 -18.45 -26.05 -12.85
N LEU A 416 -18.48 -24.78 -12.38
CA LEU A 416 -18.67 -24.45 -10.96
C LEU A 416 -20.05 -23.86 -10.64
N GLY A 417 -20.89 -23.70 -11.66
CA GLY A 417 -22.21 -23.10 -11.55
C GLY A 417 -22.16 -21.59 -11.28
N ALA A 418 -22.93 -20.81 -12.02
CA ALA A 418 -23.13 -19.40 -11.77
C ALA A 418 -24.09 -19.18 -10.59
N VAL A 419 -23.77 -18.21 -9.73
CA VAL A 419 -24.75 -17.57 -8.85
C VAL A 419 -25.22 -16.33 -9.61
N GLY A 420 -26.51 -16.28 -9.95
CA GLY A 420 -27.14 -15.18 -10.65
C GLY A 420 -27.09 -13.86 -9.87
#